data_a099e119c44b08df40e0dbb70dc63443
#
_entry.id   a099e119c44b08df40e0dbb70dc63443
#
_cell.length_a   1.000
_cell.length_b   1.000
_cell.length_c   1.000
_cell.angle_alpha   90.00
_cell.angle_beta   90.00
_cell.angle_gamma   90.00
#
_symmetry.space_group_name_H-M   'P 1'
#
loop_
_entity.id
_entity.type
_entity.pdbx_description
1 polymer ?
#
loop_
_entity_poly.entity_id
_entity_poly.type
_entity_poly.pdbx_seq_one_letter_code
_entity_poly.pdbx_strand_id
1 'polypeptide(L)'
;MKNQQELIDEYLYYCLKQRKLDEKTVRAYQIDLRQFSEFCVQKKLVTEKAVIRQYILHLHESYKQKTVKRKVASIKAFYSYLEDEEIIDDSP
;
A
#
# COMPACT_ATOMS: atom_id res chain seq x y z
N MET A 1 -7.41 -18.27 -0.24
CA MET A 1 -7.34 -16.87 0.17
C MET A 1 -6.00 -16.26 -0.28
N LYS A 2 -6.06 -15.09 -0.90
CA LYS A 2 -4.84 -14.47 -1.42
C LYS A 2 -4.07 -13.77 -0.30
N ASN A 3 -2.74 -13.87 -0.33
CA ASN A 3 -1.91 -13.13 0.62
C ASN A 3 -1.73 -11.68 0.14
N GLN A 4 -1.14 -10.86 0.99
CA GLN A 4 -0.98 -9.44 0.71
C GLN A 4 -0.17 -9.18 -0.57
N GLN A 5 0.89 -9.96 -0.79
CA GLN A 5 1.73 -9.78 -1.97
C GLN A 5 0.95 -10.07 -3.26
N GLU A 6 0.11 -11.10 -3.25
CA GLU A 6 -0.72 -11.41 -4.42
C GLU A 6 -1.72 -10.28 -4.70
N LEU A 7 -2.31 -9.70 -3.65
CA LEU A 7 -3.22 -8.58 -3.80
C LEU A 7 -2.51 -7.33 -4.34
N ILE A 8 -1.29 -7.09 -3.90
CA ILE A 8 -0.47 -5.99 -4.40
C ILE A 8 -0.17 -6.19 -5.88
N ASP A 9 0.22 -7.41 -6.28
CA ASP A 9 0.53 -7.72 -7.68
C ASP A 9 -0.69 -7.49 -8.57
N GLU A 10 -1.87 -7.90 -8.12
CA GLU A 10 -3.11 -7.68 -8.86
C GLU A 10 -3.44 -6.21 -8.99
N TYR A 11 -3.24 -5.45 -7.91
CA TYR A 11 -3.46 -4.00 -7.93
C TYR A 11 -2.54 -3.30 -8.92
N LEU A 12 -1.27 -3.67 -8.93
CA LEU A 12 -0.29 -3.07 -9.85
C LEU A 12 -0.64 -3.39 -11.31
N TYR A 13 -1.09 -4.61 -11.57
CA TYR A 13 -1.57 -5.00 -12.90
C TYR A 13 -2.79 -4.16 -13.30
N TYR A 14 -3.72 -3.97 -12.39
CA TYR A 14 -4.89 -3.12 -12.60
C TYR A 14 -4.48 -1.68 -12.94
N CYS A 15 -3.53 -1.12 -12.20
CA CYS A 15 -3.04 0.23 -12.45
C CYS A 15 -2.43 0.36 -13.85
N LEU A 16 -1.65 -0.63 -14.26
CA LEU A 16 -0.96 -0.61 -15.54
C LEU A 16 -1.92 -0.81 -16.71
N LYS A 17 -2.84 -1.77 -16.61
CA LYS A 17 -3.68 -2.20 -17.72
C LYS A 17 -5.02 -1.49 -17.79
N GLN A 18 -5.70 -1.29 -16.68
CA GLN A 18 -7.03 -0.67 -16.69
C GLN A 18 -6.97 0.84 -16.48
N ARG A 19 -6.20 1.31 -15.51
CA ARG A 19 -6.03 2.75 -15.30
C ARG A 19 -5.01 3.36 -16.25
N LYS A 20 -4.23 2.52 -16.92
CA LYS A 20 -3.21 2.95 -17.89
C LYS A 20 -2.25 3.99 -17.32
N LEU A 21 -1.84 3.79 -16.09
CA LEU A 21 -0.88 4.66 -15.46
C LEU A 21 0.51 4.46 -16.10
N ASP A 22 1.31 5.52 -16.05
CA ASP A 22 2.69 5.50 -16.53
C ASP A 22 3.48 4.41 -15.78
N GLU A 23 4.38 3.73 -16.49
CA GLU A 23 5.24 2.71 -15.90
C GLU A 23 6.05 3.22 -14.71
N LYS A 24 6.50 4.47 -14.77
CA LYS A 24 7.22 5.08 -13.66
C LYS A 24 6.36 5.21 -12.42
N THR A 25 5.10 5.58 -12.60
CA THR A 25 4.13 5.70 -11.50
C THR A 25 3.85 4.33 -10.89
N VAL A 26 3.62 3.31 -11.73
CA VAL A 26 3.37 1.96 -11.27
C VAL A 26 4.58 1.40 -10.52
N ARG A 27 5.78 1.67 -11.01
CA ARG A 27 7.01 1.24 -10.36
C ARG A 27 7.18 1.89 -8.98
N ALA A 28 6.84 3.17 -8.87
CA ALA A 28 6.87 3.86 -7.58
C ALA A 28 5.89 3.23 -6.59
N TYR A 29 4.67 2.91 -7.05
CA TYR A 29 3.68 2.21 -6.24
C TYR A 29 4.20 0.84 -5.81
N GLN A 30 4.85 0.12 -6.71
CA GLN A 30 5.42 -1.19 -6.40
C GLN A 30 6.43 -1.10 -5.26
N ILE A 31 7.34 -0.13 -5.33
CA ILE A 31 8.35 0.08 -4.30
C ILE A 31 7.69 0.43 -2.97
N ASP A 32 6.74 1.38 -3.00
CA ASP A 32 6.08 1.85 -1.79
C ASP A 32 5.28 0.73 -1.10
N LEU A 33 4.53 -0.05 -1.87
CA LEU A 33 3.71 -1.13 -1.33
C LEU A 33 4.56 -2.31 -0.87
N ARG A 34 5.67 -2.58 -1.55
CA ARG A 34 6.60 -3.62 -1.13
C ARG A 34 7.20 -3.31 0.23
N GLN A 35 7.62 -2.07 0.43
CA GLN A 35 8.16 -1.63 1.72
C GLN A 35 7.12 -1.76 2.82
N PHE A 36 5.88 -1.38 2.53
CA PHE A 36 4.79 -1.52 3.48
C PHE A 36 4.53 -2.99 3.82
N SER A 37 4.52 -3.86 2.82
CA SER A 37 4.29 -5.29 3.02
C SER A 37 5.37 -5.90 3.92
N GLU A 38 6.63 -5.55 3.68
CA GLU A 38 7.75 -6.03 4.51
C GLU A 38 7.60 -5.57 5.96
N PHE A 39 7.18 -4.33 6.16
CA PHE A 39 6.94 -3.80 7.50
C PHE A 39 5.84 -4.58 8.22
N CYS A 40 4.75 -4.87 7.52
CA CYS A 40 3.63 -5.64 8.09
C CYS A 40 4.08 -7.01 8.58
N VAL A 41 4.91 -7.69 7.80
CA VAL A 41 5.41 -9.02 8.15
C VAL A 41 6.27 -8.94 9.41
N GLN A 42 7.12 -7.92 9.53
CA GLN A 42 8.02 -7.79 10.67
C GLN A 42 7.30 -7.46 11.96
N LYS A 43 6.25 -6.65 11.90
CA LYS A 43 5.60 -6.13 13.11
C LYS A 43 4.50 -7.03 13.67
N LYS A 44 3.90 -7.87 12.85
CA LYS A 44 2.84 -8.82 13.27
C LYS A 44 1.74 -8.17 14.11
N LEU A 45 1.29 -6.99 13.70
CA LEU A 45 0.28 -6.25 14.45
C LEU A 45 -1.12 -6.84 14.20
N VAL A 46 -2.01 -6.67 15.18
CA VAL A 46 -3.32 -7.32 15.22
C VAL A 46 -4.29 -6.77 14.17
N THR A 47 -4.28 -5.45 13.95
CA THR A 47 -5.21 -4.82 13.01
C THR A 47 -4.48 -4.04 11.94
N GLU A 48 -5.14 -3.93 10.77
CA GLU A 48 -4.58 -3.16 9.66
C GLU A 48 -4.42 -1.68 10.01
N LYS A 49 -5.38 -1.12 10.75
CA LYS A 49 -5.28 0.27 11.20
C LYS A 49 -4.06 0.50 12.09
N ALA A 50 -3.79 -0.44 13.00
CA ALA A 50 -2.62 -0.35 13.87
C ALA A 50 -1.33 -0.43 13.08
N VAL A 51 -1.26 -1.33 12.10
CA VAL A 51 -0.09 -1.48 11.23
C VAL A 51 0.17 -0.20 10.45
N ILE A 52 -0.87 0.37 9.84
CA ILE A 52 -0.75 1.58 9.05
C ILE A 52 -0.29 2.74 9.91
N ARG A 53 -0.86 2.89 11.11
CA ARG A 53 -0.46 3.95 12.03
C ARG A 53 1.01 3.84 12.41
N GLN A 54 1.47 2.64 12.74
CA GLN A 54 2.87 2.39 13.08
C GLN A 54 3.78 2.66 11.89
N TYR A 55 3.35 2.27 10.70
CA TYR A 55 4.12 2.50 9.50
C TYR A 55 4.28 3.99 9.20
N ILE A 56 3.23 4.78 9.37
CA ILE A 56 3.28 6.23 9.17
C ILE A 56 4.29 6.85 10.13
N LEU A 57 4.28 6.45 11.41
CA LEU A 57 5.26 6.93 12.38
C LEU A 57 6.68 6.57 11.96
N HIS A 58 6.88 5.33 11.50
CA HIS A 58 8.17 4.87 11.00
C HIS A 58 8.64 5.73 9.82
N LEU A 59 7.75 6.07 8.90
CA LEU A 59 8.09 6.89 7.75
C LEU A 59 8.53 8.29 8.16
N HIS A 60 7.86 8.89 9.14
CA HIS A 60 8.24 10.21 9.63
C HIS A 60 9.62 10.23 10.25
N GLU A 61 10.06 9.12 10.83
CA GLU A 61 11.40 9.01 11.39
C GLU A 61 12.48 8.89 10.32
N SER A 62 12.14 8.31 9.16
CA SER A 62 13.11 7.94 8.13
C SER A 62 13.11 8.85 6.91
N TYR A 63 12.01 9.55 6.64
CA TYR A 63 11.83 10.29 5.40
C TYR A 63 11.32 11.70 5.65
N LYS A 64 11.54 12.56 4.65
CA LYS A 64 11.01 13.93 4.65
C LYS A 64 9.49 13.88 4.43
N GLN A 65 8.81 14.92 4.87
CA GLN A 65 7.35 15.02 4.82
C GLN A 65 6.78 14.76 3.43
N LYS A 66 7.41 15.29 2.38
CA LYS A 66 6.95 15.10 1.00
C LYS A 66 6.95 13.63 0.61
N THR A 67 8.01 12.91 0.96
CA THR A 67 8.13 11.48 0.68
C THR A 67 7.12 10.68 1.49
N VAL A 68 6.89 11.04 2.75
CA VAL A 68 5.89 10.39 3.59
C VAL A 68 4.51 10.53 2.98
N LYS A 69 4.13 11.72 2.52
CA LYS A 69 2.82 11.95 1.88
C LYS A 69 2.63 11.07 0.65
N ARG A 70 3.66 10.95 -0.18
CA ARG A 70 3.59 10.10 -1.37
C ARG A 70 3.38 8.64 -1.01
N LYS A 71 4.15 8.12 -0.04
CA LYS A 71 4.07 6.72 0.37
C LYS A 71 2.73 6.41 1.03
N VAL A 72 2.22 7.31 1.85
CA VAL A 72 0.91 7.16 2.48
C VAL A 72 -0.20 7.17 1.42
N ALA A 73 -0.09 8.05 0.42
CA ALA A 73 -1.06 8.11 -0.67
C ALA A 73 -1.09 6.79 -1.47
N SER A 74 0.07 6.17 -1.71
CA SER A 74 0.14 4.87 -2.38
C SER A 74 -0.60 3.79 -1.60
N ILE A 75 -0.43 3.77 -0.28
CA ILE A 75 -1.09 2.79 0.59
C ILE A 75 -2.60 3.01 0.60
N LYS A 76 -3.03 4.26 0.72
CA LYS A 76 -4.46 4.60 0.72
C LYS A 76 -5.13 4.20 -0.59
N ALA A 77 -4.46 4.44 -1.71
CA ALA A 77 -4.97 4.06 -3.02
C ALA A 77 -5.13 2.55 -3.14
N PHE A 78 -4.18 1.78 -2.62
CA PHE A 78 -4.26 0.33 -2.61
C PHE A 78 -5.46 -0.16 -1.78
N TYR A 79 -5.64 0.36 -0.57
CA TYR A 79 -6.77 -0.06 0.27
C TYR A 79 -8.11 0.38 -0.32
N SER A 80 -8.17 1.53 -0.96
CA SER A 80 -9.36 1.98 -1.67
C SER A 80 -9.74 1.00 -2.78
N TYR A 81 -8.74 0.51 -3.52
CA TYR A 81 -8.96 -0.52 -4.54
C TYR A 81 -9.51 -1.81 -3.92
N LEU A 82 -8.94 -2.25 -2.79
CA LEU A 82 -9.43 -3.46 -2.12
C LEU A 82 -10.87 -3.31 -1.66
N GLU A 83 -11.24 -2.14 -1.17
CA GLU A 83 -12.61 -1.85 -0.75
C GLU A 83 -13.55 -1.87 -1.96
N ASP A 84 -13.17 -1.22 -3.06
CA ASP A 84 -13.97 -1.17 -4.29
C ASP A 84 -14.18 -2.56 -4.90
N GLU A 85 -13.20 -3.44 -4.77
CA GLU A 85 -13.30 -4.82 -5.25
C GLU A 85 -13.94 -5.76 -4.22
N GLU A 86 -14.45 -5.19 -3.13
CA GLU A 86 -15.12 -5.95 -2.07
C GLU A 86 -14.24 -7.02 -1.42
N ILE A 87 -12.92 -6.83 -1.46
CA ILE A 87 -11.97 -7.72 -0.81
C ILE A 87 -11.93 -7.45 0.69
N ILE A 88 -12.10 -6.18 1.06
CA ILE A 88 -12.23 -5.74 2.46
C ILE A 88 -13.52 -4.94 2.60
N ASP A 89 -14.06 -4.91 3.81
CA ASP A 89 -15.34 -4.20 4.08
C ASP A 89 -15.14 -2.70 4.22
N ASP A 90 -14.01 -2.29 4.78
CA ASP A 90 -13.80 -0.90 5.16
C ASP A 90 -12.32 -0.55 5.03
N SER A 91 -12.04 0.63 4.47
CA SER A 91 -10.67 1.09 4.30
C SER A 91 -10.10 1.59 5.62
N PRO A 92 -8.88 1.15 6.00
CA PRO A 92 -8.24 1.62 7.24
C PRO A 92 -7.88 3.09 7.21
#